data_5ed5d71bb59bc50df9b81c84e3448f31
#
_entry.id   5ed5d71bb59bc50df9b81c84e3448f31
#
_cell.length_a   1.000
_cell.length_b   1.000
_cell.length_c   1.000
_cell.angle_alpha   90.00
_cell.angle_beta   90.00
_cell.angle_gamma   90.00
#
_symmetry.space_group_name_H-M   'P 1'
#
loop_
_entity.id
_entity.type
_entity.pdbx_description
1 polymer ?
#
loop_
_entity_poly.entity_id
_entity_poly.type
_entity_poly.pdbx_seq_one_letter_code
_entity_poly.pdbx_strand_id
1 'polypeptide(L)'
;MTKKEMFKSDILLKMKNHIDKTALSILDTILAEALYRVEIVETETLPATQDMTNEYILAHFELDNEINLSVESMKAYKCTYREFLRYIPKSLLTVTKEDVEHYLRQKAREGNKNTSLNNKRRKLRSLFTWMCDKDLIIKNPAVPIKQFKEVLAPIDHLEPDEVEQLKTGCKTKRDRAMLEWLRSTALRKGEAVSVNINQINWMTGQV
;
A
#
# COMPACT_ATOMS: atom_id res chain seq x y z
N MET A 1 -20.05 36.63 12.66
CA MET A 1 -20.19 36.32 11.22
C MET A 1 -20.09 34.81 11.07
N THR A 2 -21.09 34.19 10.49
CA THR A 2 -21.06 32.73 10.26
C THR A 2 -20.13 32.38 9.09
N LYS A 3 -19.63 31.14 9.02
CA LYS A 3 -18.79 30.68 7.90
C LYS A 3 -19.47 30.90 6.54
N LYS A 4 -20.78 30.74 6.47
CA LYS A 4 -21.59 31.01 5.28
C LYS A 4 -21.58 32.50 4.89
N GLU A 5 -21.62 33.38 5.84
CA GLU A 5 -21.54 34.84 5.61
C GLU A 5 -20.15 35.25 5.12
N MET A 6 -19.09 34.65 5.67
CA MET A 6 -17.72 34.89 5.18
C MET A 6 -17.53 34.43 3.73
N PHE A 7 -17.97 33.21 3.40
CA PHE A 7 -17.90 32.68 2.05
C PHE A 7 -18.69 33.52 1.04
N LYS A 8 -19.91 33.91 1.40
CA LYS A 8 -20.76 34.78 0.61
C LYS A 8 -20.09 36.14 0.37
N SER A 9 -19.54 36.76 1.41
CA SER A 9 -18.87 38.06 1.36
C SER A 9 -17.63 38.02 0.45
N ASP A 10 -16.84 36.93 0.50
CA ASP A 10 -15.65 36.75 -0.36
C ASP A 10 -16.01 36.68 -1.85
N ILE A 11 -17.07 35.92 -2.18
CA ILE A 11 -17.56 35.86 -3.58
C ILE A 11 -18.04 37.21 -4.06
N LEU A 12 -18.84 37.93 -3.27
CA LEU A 12 -19.36 39.24 -3.66
C LEU A 12 -18.24 40.27 -3.82
N LEU A 13 -17.21 40.21 -2.96
CA LEU A 13 -16.04 41.07 -3.08
C LEU A 13 -15.27 40.82 -4.37
N LYS A 14 -15.03 39.56 -4.73
CA LYS A 14 -14.34 39.18 -5.97
C LYS A 14 -15.13 39.57 -7.22
N MET A 15 -16.46 39.50 -7.17
CA MET A 15 -17.31 39.83 -8.32
C MET A 15 -17.61 41.31 -8.47
N LYS A 16 -17.38 42.12 -7.44
CA LYS A 16 -17.70 43.58 -7.40
C LYS A 16 -17.12 44.39 -8.56
N ASN A 17 -15.95 43.95 -9.10
CA ASN A 17 -15.27 44.66 -10.19
C ASN A 17 -15.64 44.11 -11.57
N HIS A 18 -16.44 43.06 -11.67
CA HIS A 18 -16.76 42.34 -12.90
C HIS A 18 -18.21 42.44 -13.32
N ILE A 19 -19.09 42.84 -12.40
CA ILE A 19 -20.54 42.92 -12.65
C ILE A 19 -21.11 44.26 -12.13
N ASP A 20 -22.24 44.65 -12.67
CA ASP A 20 -22.94 45.88 -12.24
C ASP A 20 -23.65 45.69 -10.89
N LYS A 21 -24.09 46.81 -10.30
CA LYS A 21 -24.73 46.78 -8.96
C LYS A 21 -26.01 45.97 -8.92
N THR A 22 -26.78 45.93 -10.01
CA THR A 22 -28.03 45.17 -10.10
C THR A 22 -27.76 43.68 -10.13
N ALA A 23 -26.81 43.24 -10.95
CA ALA A 23 -26.38 41.83 -11.00
C ALA A 23 -25.73 41.36 -9.67
N LEU A 24 -25.00 42.26 -8.99
CA LEU A 24 -24.44 41.96 -7.64
C LEU A 24 -25.53 41.71 -6.61
N SER A 25 -26.63 42.50 -6.63
CA SER A 25 -27.77 42.31 -5.74
C SER A 25 -28.50 40.98 -6.01
N ILE A 26 -28.68 40.63 -7.25
CA ILE A 26 -29.29 39.34 -7.66
C ILE A 26 -28.41 38.19 -7.20
N LEU A 27 -27.10 38.29 -7.40
CA LEU A 27 -26.11 37.26 -6.96
C LEU A 27 -26.13 37.10 -5.45
N ASP A 28 -26.25 38.19 -4.70
CA ASP A 28 -26.37 38.17 -3.23
C ASP A 28 -27.59 37.36 -2.75
N THR A 29 -28.74 37.55 -3.42
CA THR A 29 -29.99 36.84 -3.09
C THR A 29 -29.86 35.35 -3.42
N ILE A 30 -29.34 35.02 -4.63
CA ILE A 30 -29.15 33.62 -5.08
C ILE A 30 -28.21 32.89 -4.13
N LEU A 31 -27.09 33.51 -3.73
CA LEU A 31 -26.16 32.93 -2.79
C LEU A 31 -26.77 32.72 -1.40
N ALA A 32 -27.60 33.66 -0.92
CA ALA A 32 -28.28 33.49 0.34
C ALA A 32 -29.26 32.29 0.35
N GLU A 33 -30.02 32.13 -0.74
CA GLU A 33 -30.94 30.98 -0.89
C GLU A 33 -30.17 29.65 -1.04
N ALA A 34 -29.12 29.61 -1.86
CA ALA A 34 -28.34 28.43 -2.08
C ALA A 34 -27.64 27.95 -0.78
N LEU A 35 -27.05 28.88 -0.02
CA LEU A 35 -26.36 28.60 1.24
C LEU A 35 -27.28 28.27 2.40
N TYR A 36 -28.58 28.57 2.31
CA TYR A 36 -29.54 28.24 3.34
C TYR A 36 -29.65 26.73 3.59
N ARG A 37 -29.58 25.94 2.52
CA ARG A 37 -29.74 24.47 2.54
C ARG A 37 -28.46 23.69 2.59
N VAL A 38 -27.29 24.35 2.60
CA VAL A 38 -25.97 23.72 2.53
C VAL A 38 -25.19 24.06 3.79
N GLU A 39 -24.61 23.08 4.42
CA GLU A 39 -23.66 23.29 5.53
C GLU A 39 -22.24 23.39 4.95
N ILE A 40 -21.57 24.52 5.19
CA ILE A 40 -20.16 24.70 4.78
C ILE A 40 -19.31 24.05 5.85
N VAL A 41 -18.83 22.84 5.56
CA VAL A 41 -17.78 22.18 6.31
C VAL A 41 -16.45 22.61 5.70
N GLU A 42 -15.60 23.28 6.47
CA GLU A 42 -14.20 23.44 6.08
C GLU A 42 -13.58 22.04 6.02
N THR A 43 -13.32 21.57 4.82
CA THR A 43 -12.36 20.50 4.66
C THR A 43 -11.00 21.12 4.99
N GLU A 44 -10.40 20.77 6.11
CA GLU A 44 -9.01 21.09 6.37
C GLU A 44 -8.20 20.49 5.21
N THR A 45 -8.00 21.29 4.18
CA THR A 45 -6.98 21.01 3.19
C THR A 45 -5.67 21.29 3.91
N LEU A 46 -5.02 20.23 4.37
CA LEU A 46 -3.61 20.30 4.75
C LEU A 46 -2.90 21.08 3.63
N PRO A 47 -2.06 22.08 3.96
CA PRO A 47 -1.33 22.80 2.97
C PRO A 47 -0.55 21.78 2.16
N ALA A 48 -1.00 21.51 0.93
CA ALA A 48 -0.21 20.77 -0.02
C ALA A 48 1.08 21.57 -0.19
N THR A 49 2.13 21.14 0.47
CA THR A 49 3.47 21.64 0.19
C THR A 49 3.71 21.27 -1.25
N GLN A 50 3.68 22.26 -2.14
CA GLN A 50 3.73 22.13 -3.61
C GLN A 50 4.97 21.39 -4.13
N ASP A 51 5.90 21.06 -3.25
CA ASP A 51 7.21 20.46 -3.57
C ASP A 51 7.36 18.98 -3.13
N MET A 52 6.30 18.34 -2.60
CA MET A 52 6.39 16.92 -2.22
C MET A 52 6.23 16.02 -3.44
N THR A 53 7.35 15.60 -4.00
CA THR A 53 7.36 14.59 -5.07
C THR A 53 7.05 13.20 -4.52
N ASN A 54 6.59 12.29 -5.38
CA ASN A 54 6.34 10.90 -5.00
C ASN A 54 7.63 10.23 -4.49
N GLU A 55 8.77 10.56 -5.08
CA GLU A 55 10.09 10.05 -4.67
C GLU A 55 10.46 10.50 -3.26
N TYR A 56 10.19 11.75 -2.93
CA TYR A 56 10.39 12.28 -1.58
C TYR A 56 9.54 11.53 -0.55
N ILE A 57 8.25 11.35 -0.82
CA ILE A 57 7.32 10.63 0.05
C ILE A 57 7.80 9.18 0.27
N LEU A 58 8.20 8.48 -0.79
CA LEU A 58 8.68 7.11 -0.70
C LEU A 58 10.01 7.01 0.04
N ALA A 59 10.92 7.96 -0.12
CA ALA A 59 12.19 8.00 0.61
C ALA A 59 11.97 8.20 2.11
N HIS A 60 11.05 9.09 2.50
CA HIS A 60 10.68 9.29 3.91
C HIS A 60 9.98 8.08 4.51
N PHE A 61 9.08 7.43 3.77
CA PHE A 61 8.49 6.16 4.20
C PHE A 61 9.55 5.09 4.47
N GLU A 62 10.56 4.99 3.61
CA GLU A 62 11.67 4.05 3.77
C GLU A 62 12.46 4.33 5.04
N LEU A 63 12.84 5.58 5.27
CA LEU A 63 13.61 6.03 6.44
C LEU A 63 12.87 5.72 7.75
N ASP A 64 11.59 6.06 7.82
CA ASP A 64 10.79 5.85 9.03
C ASP A 64 10.54 4.35 9.34
N ASN A 65 10.60 3.50 8.33
CA ASN A 65 10.34 2.07 8.48
C ASN A 65 11.61 1.20 8.40
N GLU A 66 12.79 1.79 8.29
CA GLU A 66 14.06 1.06 8.18
C GLU A 66 14.31 0.12 9.38
N ILE A 67 13.93 0.53 10.58
CA ILE A 67 14.08 -0.27 11.80
C ILE A 67 13.03 -1.39 11.88
N ASN A 68 11.82 -1.16 11.35
CA ASN A 68 10.67 -2.03 11.53
C ASN A 68 10.51 -3.08 10.42
N LEU A 69 11.11 -2.86 9.26
CA LEU A 69 11.00 -3.73 8.10
C LEU A 69 12.36 -4.32 7.72
N SER A 70 12.38 -5.63 7.45
CA SER A 70 13.58 -6.24 6.87
C SER A 70 13.88 -5.66 5.49
N VAL A 71 15.14 -5.74 5.06
CA VAL A 71 15.62 -5.27 3.75
C VAL A 71 14.80 -5.88 2.61
N GLU A 72 14.48 -7.17 2.69
CA GLU A 72 13.67 -7.89 1.71
C GLU A 72 12.23 -7.39 1.68
N SER A 73 11.65 -7.15 2.86
CA SER A 73 10.32 -6.56 2.98
C SER A 73 10.29 -5.18 2.35
N MET A 74 11.25 -4.33 2.67
CA MET A 74 11.35 -2.98 2.10
C MET A 74 11.49 -3.01 0.56
N LYS A 75 12.32 -3.90 0.01
CA LYS A 75 12.40 -4.11 -1.45
C LYS A 75 11.05 -4.47 -2.07
N ALA A 76 10.31 -5.37 -1.40
CA ALA A 76 8.99 -5.80 -1.87
C ALA A 76 7.93 -4.68 -1.79
N TYR A 77 8.02 -3.79 -0.80
CA TYR A 77 7.18 -2.59 -0.68
C TYR A 77 7.51 -1.60 -1.82
N LYS A 78 8.79 -1.26 -1.99
CA LYS A 78 9.26 -0.34 -3.07
C LYS A 78 8.86 -0.83 -4.46
N CYS A 79 8.98 -2.12 -4.72
CA CYS A 79 8.55 -2.72 -5.98
C CYS A 79 7.06 -2.48 -6.23
N THR A 80 6.22 -2.70 -5.22
CA THR A 80 4.77 -2.50 -5.33
C THR A 80 4.41 -1.02 -5.53
N TYR A 81 5.08 -0.10 -4.83
CA TYR A 81 4.80 1.34 -4.94
C TYR A 81 5.21 1.90 -6.30
N ARG A 82 6.40 1.52 -6.80
CA ARG A 82 6.85 1.91 -8.14
C ARG A 82 5.96 1.34 -9.23
N GLU A 83 5.51 0.10 -9.06
CA GLU A 83 4.55 -0.51 -9.97
C GLU A 83 3.22 0.27 -9.96
N PHE A 84 2.69 0.60 -8.78
CA PHE A 84 1.48 1.39 -8.63
C PHE A 84 1.58 2.75 -9.32
N LEU A 85 2.64 3.50 -9.07
CA LEU A 85 2.88 4.81 -9.67
C LEU A 85 3.06 4.76 -11.20
N ARG A 86 3.55 3.64 -11.75
CA ARG A 86 3.63 3.44 -13.19
C ARG A 86 2.24 3.30 -13.83
N TYR A 87 1.29 2.69 -13.13
CA TYR A 87 -0.10 2.55 -13.59
C TYR A 87 -0.94 3.79 -13.31
N ILE A 88 -0.68 4.46 -12.20
CA ILE A 88 -1.39 5.65 -11.75
C ILE A 88 -0.37 6.78 -11.62
N PRO A 89 -0.04 7.48 -12.73
CA PRO A 89 0.97 8.54 -12.74
C PRO A 89 0.41 9.85 -12.15
N LYS A 90 0.03 9.78 -10.86
CA LYS A 90 -0.49 10.89 -10.07
C LYS A 90 0.38 11.14 -8.85
N SER A 91 0.24 12.32 -8.24
CA SER A 91 0.78 12.55 -6.90
C SER A 91 0.09 11.61 -5.90
N LEU A 92 0.87 10.99 -5.02
CA LEU A 92 0.36 10.15 -3.92
C LEU A 92 -0.61 10.90 -3.01
N LEU A 93 -0.46 12.22 -2.92
CA LEU A 93 -1.36 13.09 -2.14
C LEU A 93 -2.78 13.17 -2.73
N THR A 94 -2.96 12.90 -4.02
CA THR A 94 -4.24 13.03 -4.74
C THR A 94 -4.85 11.70 -5.15
N VAL A 95 -4.23 10.59 -4.72
CA VAL A 95 -4.73 9.24 -5.02
C VAL A 95 -6.08 8.99 -4.34
N THR A 96 -7.04 8.52 -5.11
CA THR A 96 -8.38 8.17 -4.63
C THR A 96 -8.55 6.67 -4.45
N LYS A 97 -9.65 6.28 -3.81
CA LYS A 97 -10.05 4.87 -3.68
C LYS A 97 -10.19 4.21 -5.07
N GLU A 98 -10.79 4.92 -6.01
CA GLU A 98 -11.04 4.47 -7.38
C GLU A 98 -9.73 4.16 -8.12
N ASP A 99 -8.69 4.96 -7.90
CA ASP A 99 -7.36 4.74 -8.48
C ASP A 99 -6.75 3.43 -7.96
N VAL A 100 -6.83 3.18 -6.66
CA VAL A 100 -6.31 1.94 -6.06
C VAL A 100 -7.12 0.72 -6.53
N GLU A 101 -8.45 0.83 -6.60
CA GLU A 101 -9.30 -0.24 -7.15
C GLU A 101 -9.00 -0.50 -8.62
N HIS A 102 -8.81 0.54 -9.42
CA HIS A 102 -8.46 0.41 -10.84
C HIS A 102 -7.15 -0.36 -11.02
N TYR A 103 -6.12 0.01 -10.28
CA TYR A 103 -4.83 -0.70 -10.29
C TYR A 103 -5.00 -2.19 -9.93
N LEU A 104 -5.70 -2.50 -8.84
CA LEU A 104 -5.88 -3.89 -8.41
C LEU A 104 -6.70 -4.72 -9.42
N ARG A 105 -7.74 -4.12 -10.02
CA ARG A 105 -8.53 -4.77 -11.09
C ARG A 105 -7.68 -5.03 -12.33
N GLN A 106 -6.82 -4.09 -12.70
CA GLN A 106 -5.91 -4.28 -13.83
C GLN A 106 -4.94 -5.43 -13.56
N LYS A 107 -4.38 -5.52 -12.35
CA LYS A 107 -3.51 -6.63 -11.94
C LYS A 107 -4.24 -7.98 -11.92
N ALA A 108 -5.51 -7.99 -11.55
CA ALA A 108 -6.34 -9.19 -11.65
C ALA A 108 -6.51 -9.66 -13.10
N ARG A 109 -6.75 -8.73 -14.04
CA ARG A 109 -6.86 -9.02 -15.49
C ARG A 109 -5.54 -9.54 -16.07
N GLU A 110 -4.40 -9.12 -15.54
CA GLU A 110 -3.06 -9.62 -15.89
C GLU A 110 -2.76 -11.03 -15.33
N GLY A 111 -3.73 -11.66 -14.65
CA GLY A 111 -3.61 -13.02 -14.12
C GLY A 111 -2.97 -13.12 -12.73
N ASN A 112 -2.84 -12.01 -11.99
CA ASN A 112 -2.36 -12.10 -10.61
C ASN A 112 -3.34 -12.88 -9.72
N LYS A 113 -2.82 -13.81 -8.92
CA LYS A 113 -3.59 -14.57 -7.94
C LYS A 113 -4.14 -13.63 -6.84
N ASN A 114 -5.30 -13.99 -6.27
CA ASN A 114 -5.92 -13.20 -5.20
C ASN A 114 -5.02 -12.98 -3.98
N THR A 115 -4.16 -13.94 -3.63
CA THR A 115 -3.12 -13.78 -2.60
C THR A 115 -2.14 -12.65 -2.92
N SER A 116 -1.69 -12.57 -4.19
CA SER A 116 -0.79 -11.50 -4.66
C SER A 116 -1.50 -10.13 -4.65
N LEU A 117 -2.77 -10.08 -5.07
CA LEU A 117 -3.59 -8.86 -5.02
C LEU A 117 -3.78 -8.36 -3.59
N ASN A 118 -4.07 -9.27 -2.65
CA ASN A 118 -4.19 -8.95 -1.23
C ASN A 118 -2.86 -8.43 -0.64
N ASN A 119 -1.73 -9.00 -1.06
CA ASN A 119 -0.42 -8.51 -0.66
C ASN A 119 -0.14 -7.10 -1.18
N LYS A 120 -0.45 -6.81 -2.46
CA LYS A 120 -0.35 -5.47 -3.04
C LYS A 120 -1.27 -4.49 -2.30
N ARG A 121 -2.53 -4.86 -2.05
CA ARG A 121 -3.48 -4.05 -1.28
C ARG A 121 -2.97 -3.73 0.13
N ARG A 122 -2.42 -4.72 0.86
CA ARG A 122 -1.86 -4.51 2.21
C ARG A 122 -0.70 -3.51 2.20
N LYS A 123 0.20 -3.62 1.22
CA LYS A 123 1.34 -2.70 1.09
C LYS A 123 0.88 -1.27 0.79
N LEU A 124 -0.05 -1.08 -0.16
CA LEU A 124 -0.62 0.24 -0.44
C LEU A 124 -1.34 0.82 0.77
N ARG A 125 -2.12 -0.01 1.49
CA ARG A 125 -2.77 0.41 2.73
C ARG A 125 -1.74 0.87 3.78
N SER A 126 -0.62 0.17 3.91
CA SER A 126 0.47 0.56 4.83
C SER A 126 1.05 1.93 4.48
N LEU A 127 1.35 2.19 3.19
CA LEU A 127 1.85 3.49 2.74
C LEU A 127 0.87 4.61 3.08
N PHE A 128 -0.39 4.45 2.68
CA PHE A 128 -1.41 5.48 2.92
C PHE A 128 -1.78 5.64 4.40
N THR A 129 -1.65 4.60 5.24
CA THR A 129 -1.78 4.75 6.70
C THR A 129 -0.65 5.61 7.24
N TRP A 130 0.60 5.31 6.87
CA TRP A 130 1.75 6.14 7.25
C TRP A 130 1.60 7.59 6.77
N MET A 131 1.08 7.81 5.57
CA MET A 131 0.79 9.17 5.07
C MET A 131 -0.27 9.89 5.91
N CYS A 132 -1.30 9.17 6.40
CA CYS A 132 -2.27 9.74 7.35
C CYS A 132 -1.62 10.06 8.70
N ASP A 133 -0.77 9.15 9.21
CA ASP A 133 -0.07 9.34 10.51
C ASP A 133 0.93 10.51 10.46
N LYS A 134 1.38 10.89 9.26
CA LYS A 134 2.23 12.07 9.01
C LYS A 134 1.44 13.32 8.59
N ASP A 135 0.13 13.28 8.69
CA ASP A 135 -0.75 14.38 8.28
C ASP A 135 -0.58 14.82 6.81
N LEU A 136 -0.07 13.93 5.93
CA LEU A 136 0.09 14.21 4.50
C LEU A 136 -1.23 14.07 3.74
N ILE A 137 -2.12 13.20 4.21
CA ILE A 137 -3.48 13.02 3.68
C ILE A 137 -4.45 12.81 4.84
N ILE A 138 -5.69 13.26 4.65
CA ILE A 138 -6.72 13.18 5.70
C ILE A 138 -7.28 11.75 5.84
N LYS A 139 -7.37 11.01 4.73
CA LYS A 139 -8.05 9.71 4.68
C LYS A 139 -7.30 8.73 3.80
N ASN A 140 -7.11 7.52 4.31
CA ASN A 140 -6.46 6.45 3.58
C ASN A 140 -7.40 5.88 2.49
N PRO A 141 -7.06 6.01 1.18
CA PRO A 141 -7.91 5.55 0.08
C PRO A 141 -7.96 4.02 -0.04
N ALA A 142 -7.02 3.28 0.56
CA ALA A 142 -6.94 1.82 0.47
C ALA A 142 -7.74 1.10 1.58
N VAL A 143 -8.17 1.79 2.65
CA VAL A 143 -8.94 1.18 3.74
C VAL A 143 -10.28 0.62 3.29
N PRO A 144 -11.10 1.33 2.47
CA PRO A 144 -12.41 0.85 2.07
C PRO A 144 -12.38 -0.35 1.11
N ILE A 145 -11.21 -0.72 0.59
CA ILE A 145 -11.07 -1.79 -0.40
C ILE A 145 -11.13 -3.14 0.31
N LYS A 146 -12.12 -3.94 -0.07
CA LYS A 146 -12.32 -5.28 0.50
C LYS A 146 -11.20 -6.23 0.07
N GLN A 147 -10.96 -7.24 0.90
CA GLN A 147 -10.04 -8.32 0.59
C GLN A 147 -10.61 -9.21 -0.52
N PHE A 148 -9.77 -9.64 -1.45
CA PHE A 148 -10.12 -10.63 -2.45
C PHE A 148 -10.21 -12.01 -1.78
N LYS A 149 -11.24 -12.79 -2.14
CA LYS A 149 -11.44 -14.13 -1.59
C LYS A 149 -10.29 -15.04 -2.03
N GLU A 150 -9.55 -15.56 -1.07
CA GLU A 150 -8.47 -16.51 -1.33
C GLU A 150 -9.05 -17.94 -1.35
N VAL A 151 -8.68 -18.69 -2.37
CA VAL A 151 -8.94 -20.12 -2.42
C VAL A 151 -7.66 -20.80 -1.96
N LEU A 152 -7.69 -21.41 -0.80
CA LEU A 152 -6.59 -22.24 -0.30
C LEU A 152 -6.60 -23.53 -1.11
N ALA A 153 -5.63 -23.70 -2.00
CA ALA A 153 -5.39 -24.99 -2.60
C ALA A 153 -4.79 -25.94 -1.54
N PRO A 154 -5.10 -27.24 -1.59
CA PRO A 154 -4.40 -28.23 -0.78
C PRO A 154 -2.89 -28.06 -0.95
N ILE A 155 -2.16 -28.20 0.15
CA ILE A 155 -0.70 -28.21 0.08
C ILE A 155 -0.30 -29.55 -0.51
N ASP A 156 0.34 -29.52 -1.66
CA ASP A 156 0.94 -30.69 -2.27
C ASP A 156 2.18 -31.09 -1.48
N HIS A 157 2.27 -32.34 -1.09
CA HIS A 157 3.40 -32.88 -0.32
C HIS A 157 3.97 -34.11 -1.04
N LEU A 158 5.25 -34.34 -0.84
CA LEU A 158 5.93 -35.48 -1.43
C LEU A 158 5.57 -36.76 -0.64
N GLU A 159 5.14 -37.77 -1.35
CA GLU A 159 4.97 -39.10 -0.80
C GLU A 159 6.32 -39.75 -0.46
N PRO A 160 6.37 -40.71 0.48
CA PRO A 160 7.62 -41.38 0.87
C PRO A 160 8.42 -41.93 -0.32
N ASP A 161 7.76 -42.52 -1.30
CA ASP A 161 8.36 -43.11 -2.49
C ASP A 161 9.00 -42.04 -3.39
N GLU A 162 8.35 -40.86 -3.49
CA GLU A 162 8.89 -39.71 -4.25
C GLU A 162 10.15 -39.16 -3.60
N VAL A 163 10.18 -39.15 -2.26
CA VAL A 163 11.39 -38.75 -1.50
C VAL A 163 12.54 -39.70 -1.75
N GLU A 164 12.31 -41.02 -1.79
CA GLU A 164 13.35 -42.00 -2.10
C GLU A 164 13.83 -41.88 -3.55
N GLN A 165 12.94 -41.59 -4.50
CA GLN A 165 13.33 -41.27 -5.87
C GLN A 165 14.23 -40.03 -5.93
N LEU A 166 13.92 -38.97 -5.20
CA LEU A 166 14.77 -37.78 -5.11
C LEU A 166 16.16 -38.10 -4.54
N LYS A 167 16.22 -38.91 -3.47
CA LYS A 167 17.50 -39.36 -2.88
C LYS A 167 18.35 -40.15 -3.86
N THR A 168 17.71 -41.02 -4.62
CA THR A 168 18.39 -41.85 -5.65
C THR A 168 18.88 -40.99 -6.82
N GLY A 169 18.12 -39.92 -7.15
CA GLY A 169 18.49 -38.96 -8.20
C GLY A 169 19.63 -38.00 -7.82
N CYS A 170 20.03 -37.94 -6.53
CA CYS A 170 21.15 -37.11 -6.09
C CYS A 170 22.47 -37.59 -6.66
N LYS A 171 23.14 -36.76 -7.46
CA LYS A 171 24.42 -37.10 -8.11
C LYS A 171 25.62 -37.04 -7.17
N THR A 172 25.51 -36.23 -6.10
CA THR A 172 26.61 -36.04 -5.12
C THR A 172 26.19 -36.38 -3.71
N LYS A 173 27.15 -36.78 -2.86
CA LYS A 173 26.93 -36.98 -1.43
C LYS A 173 26.43 -35.69 -0.75
N ARG A 174 26.89 -34.52 -1.22
CA ARG A 174 26.45 -33.19 -0.74
C ARG A 174 24.97 -32.97 -0.98
N ASP A 175 24.50 -33.24 -2.20
CA ASP A 175 23.09 -33.02 -2.56
C ASP A 175 22.16 -33.91 -1.71
N ARG A 176 22.57 -35.17 -1.54
CA ARG A 176 21.84 -36.12 -0.67
C ARG A 176 21.84 -35.67 0.78
N ALA A 177 22.96 -35.20 1.32
CA ALA A 177 23.06 -34.70 2.68
C ALA A 177 22.18 -33.44 2.86
N MET A 178 22.15 -32.55 1.88
CA MET A 178 21.31 -31.36 1.91
C MET A 178 19.80 -31.74 1.91
N LEU A 179 19.41 -32.70 1.09
CA LEU A 179 18.02 -33.20 1.04
C LEU A 179 17.58 -33.77 2.40
N GLU A 180 18.42 -34.63 2.99
CA GLU A 180 18.17 -35.22 4.30
C GLU A 180 18.17 -34.17 5.42
N TRP A 181 19.05 -33.19 5.35
CA TRP A 181 19.10 -32.08 6.28
C TRP A 181 17.78 -31.28 6.27
N LEU A 182 17.31 -30.86 5.08
CA LEU A 182 16.05 -30.11 4.95
C LEU A 182 14.85 -30.94 5.40
N ARG A 183 14.85 -32.25 5.12
CA ARG A 183 13.77 -33.15 5.50
C ARG A 183 13.72 -33.36 7.02
N SER A 184 14.86 -33.59 7.67
CA SER A 184 14.95 -33.90 9.10
C SER A 184 14.71 -32.69 9.99
N THR A 185 15.15 -31.50 9.55
CA THR A 185 15.06 -30.27 10.33
C THR A 185 13.78 -29.46 10.04
N ALA A 186 13.13 -29.71 8.90
CA ALA A 186 12.00 -28.89 8.40
C ALA A 186 12.29 -27.37 8.32
N LEU A 187 13.57 -26.97 8.27
CA LEU A 187 13.98 -25.59 8.16
C LEU A 187 13.60 -25.00 6.81
N ARG A 188 13.18 -23.72 6.83
CA ARG A 188 13.00 -22.99 5.57
C ARG A 188 14.37 -22.77 4.89
N LYS A 189 14.36 -22.64 3.56
CA LYS A 189 15.58 -22.42 2.77
C LYS A 189 16.50 -21.35 3.38
N GLY A 190 15.97 -20.20 3.78
CA GLY A 190 16.76 -19.11 4.37
C GLY A 190 17.36 -19.49 5.71
N GLU A 191 16.63 -20.19 6.54
CA GLU A 191 17.06 -20.68 7.84
C GLU A 191 18.18 -21.73 7.66
N ALA A 192 17.96 -22.71 6.77
CA ALA A 192 18.94 -23.77 6.50
C ALA A 192 20.28 -23.23 6.00
N VAL A 193 20.28 -22.19 5.16
CA VAL A 193 21.51 -21.56 4.64
C VAL A 193 22.26 -20.75 5.70
N SER A 194 21.55 -20.22 6.71
CA SER A 194 22.15 -19.41 7.79
C SER A 194 22.75 -20.24 8.94
N VAL A 195 22.47 -21.54 8.99
CA VAL A 195 22.99 -22.43 10.05
C VAL A 195 24.49 -22.60 9.91
N ASN A 196 25.21 -22.35 11.02
CA ASN A 196 26.63 -22.63 11.13
C ASN A 196 26.88 -23.93 11.89
N ILE A 197 28.01 -24.61 11.60
CA ILE A 197 28.36 -25.91 12.18
C ILE A 197 28.39 -25.88 13.71
N ASN A 198 28.79 -24.76 14.31
CA ASN A 198 28.82 -24.57 15.77
C ASN A 198 27.45 -24.43 16.45
N GLN A 199 26.39 -24.25 15.66
CA GLN A 199 25.00 -24.21 16.15
C GLN A 199 24.35 -25.60 16.20
N ILE A 200 25.05 -26.61 15.62
CA ILE A 200 24.53 -27.98 15.58
C ILE A 200 25.02 -28.73 16.85
N ASN A 201 24.07 -29.19 17.64
CA ASN A 201 24.40 -30.12 18.74
C ASN A 201 24.49 -31.56 18.16
N TRP A 202 25.72 -32.01 17.93
CA TRP A 202 25.98 -33.34 17.36
C TRP A 202 25.58 -34.51 18.26
N MET A 203 25.40 -34.26 19.57
CA MET A 203 24.96 -35.27 20.53
C MET A 203 23.45 -35.47 20.51
N THR A 204 22.69 -34.40 20.40
CA THR A 204 21.23 -34.44 20.46
C THR A 204 20.56 -34.31 19.09
N GLY A 205 21.31 -33.94 18.05
CA GLY A 205 20.79 -33.65 16.73
C GLY A 205 19.96 -32.36 16.61
N GLN A 206 20.02 -31.49 17.62
CA GLN A 206 19.30 -30.19 17.60
C GLN A 206 20.11 -29.13 16.85
N VAL A 207 19.38 -28.20 16.23
CA VAL A 207 19.92 -27.08 15.47
C VAL A 207 19.32 -25.77 16.02
#